data_a1d76dedd9c2d8cd86cceb361d863db9
#
_entry.id   a1d76dedd9c2d8cd86cceb361d863db9
#
_cell.length_a   1.000
_cell.length_b   1.000
_cell.length_c   1.000
_cell.angle_alpha   90.00
_cell.angle_beta   90.00
_cell.angle_gamma   90.00
#
_symmetry.space_group_name_H-M   'P 1'
#
loop_
_entity.id
_entity.type
_entity.pdbx_description
1 polymer ?
#
loop_
_entity_poly.entity_id
_entity_poly.type
_entity_poly.pdbx_seq_one_letter_code
_entity_poly.pdbx_strand_id
1 'polypeptide(L)'
;MFAITATKFIKETCKLLHANALTNFMHDITFTKGQISMLVSDERVFLFYYQNKIPTLCTDDSGRTLAAGIYLNKTLESSRKDCAILMPLLVNVGKRLGQNYGRNSVHVVAREDDCQHLYSLFFDLDENDFLHWILNNGSYLQDFISQYNFSARDVIIEAKAEENRIVLPTFKDFSASMHLDGSENTNQLKVIHKSLHMPVYLSSQQAKCLLLLMKGKSAKEIALQIKLSHRTVEHYLEKIRRQLGCSSTRELIASYSDQLS
;
A
#
# COMPACT_ATOMS: atom_id res chain seq x y z
N MET A 1 11.64 7.29 -10.43
CA MET A 1 12.97 7.44 -9.80
C MET A 1 13.08 8.70 -8.95
N PHE A 2 12.50 9.82 -9.35
CA PHE A 2 12.48 11.09 -8.61
C PHE A 2 12.01 10.96 -7.15
N ALA A 3 10.90 10.25 -6.90
CA ALA A 3 10.37 10.04 -5.54
C ALA A 3 11.41 9.48 -4.56
N ILE A 4 12.29 8.59 -5.01
CA ILE A 4 13.36 8.00 -4.18
C ILE A 4 14.45 9.04 -3.89
N THR A 5 14.85 9.82 -4.90
CA THR A 5 15.90 10.86 -4.70
C THR A 5 15.42 11.98 -3.79
N ALA A 6 14.13 12.33 -3.85
CA ALA A 6 13.53 13.35 -2.99
C ALA A 6 13.37 12.90 -1.53
N THR A 7 13.36 11.59 -1.24
CA THR A 7 13.06 11.06 0.11
C THR A 7 13.97 11.64 1.19
N LYS A 8 15.27 11.76 0.92
CA LYS A 8 16.23 12.32 1.90
C LYS A 8 15.85 13.74 2.28
N PHE A 9 15.55 14.57 1.28
CA PHE A 9 15.12 15.95 1.50
C PHE A 9 13.81 16.02 2.29
N ILE A 10 12.81 15.24 1.90
CA ILE A 10 11.52 15.17 2.60
C ILE A 10 11.71 14.74 4.06
N LYS A 11 12.53 13.72 4.31
CA LYS A 11 12.85 13.24 5.65
C LYS A 11 13.52 14.33 6.51
N GLU A 12 14.50 15.05 5.97
CA GLU A 12 15.18 16.14 6.67
C GLU A 12 14.19 17.30 6.95
N THR A 13 13.40 17.71 5.96
CA THR A 13 12.37 18.74 6.13
C THR A 13 11.37 18.36 7.22
N CYS A 14 10.87 17.12 7.20
CA CYS A 14 9.95 16.65 8.24
C CYS A 14 10.60 16.62 9.62
N LYS A 15 11.86 16.22 9.76
CA LYS A 15 12.58 16.25 11.04
C LYS A 15 12.66 17.64 11.64
N LEU A 16 12.90 18.66 10.82
CA LEU A 16 12.97 20.05 11.26
C LEU A 16 11.62 20.60 11.74
N LEU A 17 10.52 20.03 11.23
CA LEU A 17 9.16 20.45 11.54
C LEU A 17 8.51 19.63 12.67
N HIS A 18 9.23 18.71 13.28
CA HIS A 18 8.69 17.72 14.21
C HIS A 18 7.98 18.28 15.45
N ALA A 19 6.73 17.83 15.63
CA ALA A 19 6.23 17.51 16.96
C ALA A 19 6.67 16.07 17.34
N ASN A 20 6.93 15.84 18.61
CA ASN A 20 7.53 14.60 19.16
C ASN A 20 6.76 13.29 18.88
N ALA A 21 5.61 13.34 18.22
CA ALA A 21 4.73 12.21 17.97
C ALA A 21 4.65 11.79 16.49
N LEU A 22 5.08 12.63 15.53
CA LEU A 22 5.04 12.32 14.11
C LEU A 22 6.15 11.33 13.75
N THR A 23 5.81 10.16 13.23
CA THR A 23 6.77 9.11 12.87
C THR A 23 7.11 9.10 11.39
N ASN A 24 6.12 9.33 10.53
CA ASN A 24 6.29 9.31 9.09
C ASN A 24 5.37 10.31 8.40
N PHE A 25 5.74 10.65 7.17
CA PHE A 25 5.01 11.58 6.33
C PHE A 25 4.99 11.09 4.88
N MET A 26 3.85 11.30 4.23
CA MET A 26 3.66 11.03 2.81
C MET A 26 2.82 12.16 2.20
N HIS A 27 3.22 12.63 1.04
CA HIS A 27 2.52 13.62 0.26
C HIS A 27 2.30 13.09 -1.15
N ASP A 28 1.06 12.75 -1.45
CA ASP A 28 0.64 12.31 -2.78
C ASP A 28 0.08 13.50 -3.56
N ILE A 29 0.52 13.67 -4.79
CA ILE A 29 0.01 14.66 -5.74
C ILE A 29 -0.65 13.88 -6.87
N THR A 30 -1.98 13.90 -6.92
CA THR A 30 -2.77 13.13 -7.86
C THR A 30 -3.26 14.03 -8.98
N PHE A 31 -3.08 13.60 -10.22
CA PHE A 31 -3.50 14.28 -11.42
C PHE A 31 -4.66 13.51 -12.10
N THR A 32 -5.20 14.08 -13.16
CA THR A 32 -6.15 13.37 -14.01
C THR A 32 -5.54 12.12 -14.62
N LYS A 33 -6.37 11.15 -15.01
CA LYS A 33 -5.97 9.88 -15.64
C LYS A 33 -5.13 8.95 -14.75
N GLY A 34 -5.26 9.05 -13.42
CA GLY A 34 -4.56 8.17 -12.49
C GLY A 34 -3.05 8.41 -12.41
N GLN A 35 -2.56 9.52 -12.93
CA GLN A 35 -1.17 9.94 -12.73
C GLN A 35 -0.97 10.45 -11.30
N ILE A 36 0.16 10.11 -10.72
CA ILE A 36 0.50 10.50 -9.34
C ILE A 36 1.99 10.76 -9.21
N SER A 37 2.33 11.69 -8.34
CA SER A 37 3.67 11.84 -7.79
C SER A 37 3.62 11.63 -6.29
N MET A 38 4.59 10.92 -5.73
CA MET A 38 4.65 10.59 -4.31
C MET A 38 5.95 11.13 -3.70
N LEU A 39 5.82 11.94 -2.67
CA LEU A 39 6.92 12.44 -1.85
C LEU A 39 6.80 11.80 -0.47
N VAL A 40 7.78 10.99 -0.09
CA VAL A 40 7.72 10.15 1.12
C VAL A 40 8.93 10.39 2.02
N SER A 41 8.75 10.29 3.33
CA SER A 41 9.87 10.33 4.29
C SER A 41 10.62 9.01 4.41
N ASP A 42 10.09 7.93 3.82
CA ASP A 42 10.70 6.59 3.75
C ASP A 42 10.51 5.99 2.35
N GLU A 43 11.61 5.82 1.59
CA GLU A 43 11.59 5.30 0.21
C GLU A 43 10.97 3.90 0.08
N ARG A 44 11.06 3.09 1.15
CA ARG A 44 10.51 1.73 1.17
C ARG A 44 8.99 1.74 0.99
N VAL A 45 8.33 2.82 1.42
CA VAL A 45 6.89 3.02 1.23
C VAL A 45 6.56 3.22 -0.24
N PHE A 46 7.29 4.12 -0.91
CA PHE A 46 7.15 4.32 -2.34
C PHE A 46 7.37 3.02 -3.12
N LEU A 47 8.46 2.32 -2.83
CA LEU A 47 8.77 1.04 -3.47
C LEU A 47 7.67 0.00 -3.25
N PHE A 48 7.10 -0.04 -2.05
CA PHE A 48 6.00 -0.94 -1.73
C PHE A 48 4.75 -0.64 -2.56
N TYR A 49 4.32 0.63 -2.65
CA TYR A 49 3.18 1.05 -3.47
C TYR A 49 3.39 0.73 -4.95
N TYR A 50 4.56 1.11 -5.46
CA TYR A 50 4.91 0.92 -6.86
C TYR A 50 4.98 -0.55 -7.26
N GLN A 51 5.68 -1.38 -6.47
CA GLN A 51 5.86 -2.81 -6.75
C GLN A 51 4.56 -3.61 -6.63
N ASN A 52 3.70 -3.26 -5.68
CA ASN A 52 2.44 -3.95 -5.45
C ASN A 52 1.27 -3.30 -6.19
N LYS A 53 1.52 -2.23 -6.97
CA LYS A 53 0.51 -1.49 -7.73
C LYS A 53 -0.68 -1.07 -6.85
N ILE A 54 -0.39 -0.55 -5.65
CA ILE A 54 -1.42 -0.12 -4.71
C ILE A 54 -1.97 1.23 -5.16
N PRO A 55 -3.29 1.39 -5.32
CA PRO A 55 -3.90 2.67 -5.67
C PRO A 55 -3.76 3.68 -4.54
N THR A 56 -3.84 4.96 -4.87
CA THR A 56 -3.91 6.03 -3.89
C THR A 56 -5.31 6.18 -3.30
N LEU A 57 -5.41 6.78 -2.11
CA LEU A 57 -6.67 7.11 -1.47
C LEU A 57 -7.40 8.31 -2.12
N CYS A 58 -6.75 9.02 -3.05
CA CYS A 58 -7.27 10.28 -3.59
C CYS A 58 -8.41 10.11 -4.58
N THR A 59 -8.48 8.99 -5.29
CA THR A 59 -9.48 8.77 -6.36
C THR A 59 -10.29 7.52 -6.10
N ASP A 60 -11.63 7.63 -6.21
CA ASP A 60 -12.50 6.48 -6.24
C ASP A 60 -12.66 5.93 -7.68
N ASP A 61 -13.36 4.80 -7.81
CA ASP A 61 -13.63 4.15 -9.10
C ASP A 61 -14.44 5.00 -10.08
N SER A 62 -15.13 6.02 -9.60
CA SER A 62 -15.89 6.96 -10.44
C SER A 62 -15.03 8.15 -10.90
N GLY A 63 -13.74 8.18 -10.55
CA GLY A 63 -12.86 9.32 -10.79
C GLY A 63 -13.12 10.50 -9.84
N ARG A 64 -13.95 10.30 -8.81
CA ARG A 64 -14.19 11.33 -7.80
C ARG A 64 -13.00 11.40 -6.85
N THR A 65 -12.55 12.61 -6.66
CA THR A 65 -11.53 12.91 -5.67
C THR A 65 -12.16 13.07 -4.29
N LEU A 66 -11.44 12.78 -3.23
CA LEU A 66 -11.85 13.15 -1.87
C LEU A 66 -12.14 14.65 -1.81
N ALA A 67 -13.15 15.06 -1.07
CA ALA A 67 -13.37 16.48 -0.82
C ALA A 67 -12.17 17.08 -0.07
N ALA A 68 -11.90 18.37 -0.27
CA ALA A 68 -10.90 19.05 0.54
C ALA A 68 -11.33 19.01 2.03
N GLY A 69 -10.39 18.67 2.91
CA GLY A 69 -10.70 18.52 4.34
C GLY A 69 -9.66 17.71 5.09
N ILE A 70 -9.95 17.48 6.36
CA ILE A 70 -9.13 16.69 7.27
C ILE A 70 -9.87 15.40 7.61
N TYR A 71 -9.18 14.27 7.49
CA TYR A 71 -9.73 12.94 7.69
C TYR A 71 -8.86 12.15 8.68
N LEU A 72 -9.51 11.48 9.61
CA LEU A 72 -8.87 10.49 10.47
C LEU A 72 -9.04 9.09 9.85
N ASN A 73 -8.16 8.14 10.16
CA ASN A 73 -8.23 6.77 9.65
C ASN A 73 -9.63 6.17 9.73
N LYS A 74 -10.21 6.16 10.92
CA LYS A 74 -11.54 5.57 11.13
C LYS A 74 -12.64 6.25 10.34
N THR A 75 -12.54 7.56 10.15
CA THR A 75 -13.50 8.31 9.34
C THR A 75 -13.38 7.93 7.87
N LEU A 76 -12.16 7.75 7.36
CA LEU A 76 -11.93 7.26 6.00
C LEU A 76 -12.39 5.82 5.83
N GLU A 77 -12.00 4.92 6.74
CA GLU A 77 -12.38 3.50 6.70
C GLU A 77 -13.91 3.31 6.69
N SER A 78 -14.64 4.11 7.47
CA SER A 78 -16.09 4.03 7.54
C SER A 78 -16.80 4.74 6.38
N SER A 79 -16.15 5.70 5.73
CA SER A 79 -16.76 6.51 4.68
C SER A 79 -16.69 5.87 3.29
N ARG A 80 -15.74 4.96 3.07
CA ARG A 80 -15.46 4.38 1.75
C ARG A 80 -14.97 2.93 1.85
N LYS A 81 -15.56 2.06 1.00
CA LYS A 81 -15.19 0.62 0.96
C LYS A 81 -13.74 0.38 0.54
N ASP A 82 -13.19 1.19 -0.36
CA ASP A 82 -11.79 1.13 -0.79
C ASP A 82 -10.82 1.50 0.34
N CYS A 83 -11.16 2.50 1.15
CA CYS A 83 -10.36 2.88 2.31
C CYS A 83 -10.33 1.76 3.37
N ALA A 84 -11.43 1.06 3.60
CA ALA A 84 -11.47 -0.10 4.49
C ALA A 84 -10.50 -1.21 4.07
N ILE A 85 -10.19 -1.31 2.77
CA ILE A 85 -9.23 -2.28 2.23
C ILE A 85 -7.80 -1.71 2.25
N LEU A 86 -7.62 -0.44 1.88
CA LEU A 86 -6.30 0.17 1.73
C LEU A 86 -5.66 0.58 3.05
N MET A 87 -6.45 1.05 4.04
CA MET A 87 -5.91 1.50 5.32
C MET A 87 -5.19 0.40 6.13
N PRO A 88 -5.74 -0.82 6.25
CA PRO A 88 -5.01 -1.94 6.85
C PRO A 88 -3.71 -2.28 6.11
N LEU A 89 -3.67 -2.09 4.77
CA LEU A 89 -2.45 -2.25 3.98
C LEU A 89 -1.37 -1.27 4.43
N LEU A 90 -1.73 0.01 4.57
CA LEU A 90 -0.83 1.07 5.00
C LEU A 90 -0.26 0.84 6.40
N VAL A 91 -1.12 0.51 7.36
CA VAL A 91 -0.72 0.20 8.73
C VAL A 91 0.22 -1.02 8.78
N ASN A 92 -0.07 -2.05 7.98
CA ASN A 92 0.76 -3.26 7.93
C ASN A 92 2.09 -3.04 7.21
N VAL A 93 2.17 -2.13 6.23
CA VAL A 93 3.45 -1.74 5.60
C VAL A 93 4.44 -1.27 6.66
N GLY A 94 4.00 -0.44 7.59
CA GLY A 94 4.86 0.08 8.65
C GLY A 94 5.40 -1.01 9.56
N LYS A 95 4.55 -1.93 9.99
CA LYS A 95 4.99 -3.09 10.80
C LYS A 95 6.05 -3.93 10.08
N ARG A 96 5.95 -4.07 8.76
CA ARG A 96 6.91 -4.82 7.94
C ARG A 96 8.28 -4.17 7.83
N LEU A 97 8.29 -2.86 7.75
CA LEU A 97 9.53 -2.12 7.54
C LEU A 97 10.36 -2.02 8.81
N GLY A 98 9.92 -2.69 9.91
CA GLY A 98 10.62 -2.70 11.19
C GLY A 98 10.64 -1.34 11.88
N GLN A 99 9.78 -0.45 11.45
CA GLN A 99 9.58 0.87 12.04
C GLN A 99 8.11 0.97 12.50
N ASN A 100 7.88 1.66 13.59
CA ASN A 100 6.54 2.10 13.95
C ASN A 100 6.11 3.15 12.92
N TYR A 101 5.46 2.69 11.82
CA TYR A 101 4.98 3.58 10.77
C TYR A 101 3.87 4.50 11.26
N GLY A 102 3.42 4.25 12.46
CA GLY A 102 2.32 4.94 13.11
C GLY A 102 1.09 4.04 13.22
N ARG A 103 0.51 4.03 14.41
CA ARG A 103 -0.74 3.30 14.69
C ARG A 103 -1.95 4.07 14.20
N ASN A 104 -1.83 5.39 14.15
CA ASN A 104 -2.86 6.31 13.70
C ASN A 104 -2.34 7.31 12.69
N SER A 105 -3.21 7.86 11.84
CA SER A 105 -2.84 8.91 10.89
C SER A 105 -3.93 9.95 10.69
N VAL A 106 -3.49 11.13 10.29
CA VAL A 106 -4.33 12.21 9.78
C VAL A 106 -4.03 12.38 8.30
N HIS A 107 -5.08 12.54 7.52
CA HIS A 107 -4.99 12.82 6.10
C HIS A 107 -5.59 14.19 5.81
N VAL A 108 -4.82 15.07 5.21
CA VAL A 108 -5.28 16.39 4.80
C VAL A 108 -5.35 16.44 3.28
N VAL A 109 -6.52 16.75 2.75
CA VAL A 109 -6.77 16.86 1.33
C VAL A 109 -6.87 18.33 0.96
N ALA A 110 -6.05 18.77 0.03
CA ALA A 110 -6.12 20.09 -0.58
C ALA A 110 -6.26 19.96 -2.10
N ARG A 111 -6.89 20.94 -2.75
CA ARG A 111 -7.11 20.94 -4.19
C ARG A 111 -6.44 22.14 -4.82
N GLU A 112 -5.85 21.92 -5.97
CA GLU A 112 -5.42 22.92 -6.93
C GLU A 112 -6.20 22.69 -8.24
N ASP A 113 -6.05 23.59 -9.22
CA ASP A 113 -6.82 23.56 -10.47
C ASP A 113 -6.57 22.28 -11.28
N ASP A 114 -5.33 21.77 -11.27
CA ASP A 114 -4.88 20.64 -12.09
C ASP A 114 -4.55 19.38 -11.30
N CYS A 115 -4.49 19.46 -9.97
CA CYS A 115 -4.13 18.34 -9.12
C CYS A 115 -4.78 18.38 -7.74
N GLN A 116 -4.67 17.29 -7.04
CA GLN A 116 -5.08 17.16 -5.65
C GLN A 116 -3.91 16.69 -4.80
N HIS A 117 -3.74 17.32 -3.66
CA HIS A 117 -2.73 16.96 -2.66
C HIS A 117 -3.36 16.15 -1.55
N LEU A 118 -2.73 15.05 -1.18
CA LEU A 118 -3.04 14.27 0.01
C LEU A 118 -1.80 14.23 0.91
N TYR A 119 -1.86 14.92 2.01
CA TYR A 119 -0.82 14.88 3.05
C TYR A 119 -1.23 13.86 4.10
N SER A 120 -0.42 12.83 4.29
CA SER A 120 -0.65 11.78 5.28
C SER A 120 0.43 11.86 6.36
N LEU A 121 -0.01 12.16 7.59
CA LEU A 121 0.84 12.28 8.77
C LEU A 121 0.57 11.07 9.67
N PHE A 122 1.61 10.33 10.03
CA PHE A 122 1.52 9.09 10.80
C PHE A 122 2.09 9.28 12.20
N PHE A 123 1.38 8.75 13.20
CA PHE A 123 1.69 8.92 14.61
C PHE A 123 1.76 7.57 15.33
N ASP A 124 2.79 7.36 16.16
CA ASP A 124 2.91 6.18 17.01
C ASP A 124 2.28 6.41 18.39
N LEU A 125 1.05 6.88 18.39
CA LEU A 125 0.22 7.07 19.58
C LEU A 125 -0.88 6.02 19.58
N ASP A 126 -1.36 5.61 20.77
CA ASP A 126 -2.61 4.87 20.84
C ASP A 126 -3.80 5.77 20.48
N GLU A 127 -4.99 5.19 20.37
CA GLU A 127 -6.16 5.91 19.88
C GLU A 127 -6.55 7.09 20.77
N ASN A 128 -6.53 6.93 22.09
CA ASN A 128 -6.91 7.99 23.01
C ASN A 128 -5.88 9.11 23.00
N ASP A 129 -4.61 8.78 23.11
CA ASP A 129 -3.51 9.75 23.06
C ASP A 129 -3.47 10.49 21.72
N PHE A 130 -3.76 9.80 20.61
CA PHE A 130 -3.86 10.40 19.30
C PHE A 130 -5.02 11.40 19.20
N LEU A 131 -6.21 11.05 19.67
CA LEU A 131 -7.36 11.95 19.67
C LEU A 131 -7.11 13.17 20.57
N HIS A 132 -6.55 12.95 21.76
CA HIS A 132 -6.12 14.04 22.63
C HIS A 132 -5.11 14.95 21.96
N TRP A 133 -4.12 14.36 21.29
CA TRP A 133 -3.10 15.14 20.57
C TRP A 133 -3.73 16.00 19.46
N ILE A 134 -4.62 15.41 18.63
CA ILE A 134 -5.30 16.14 17.53
C ILE A 134 -6.14 17.28 18.07
N LEU A 135 -6.92 17.06 19.13
CA LEU A 135 -7.77 18.09 19.73
C LEU A 135 -6.98 19.26 20.31
N ASN A 136 -5.80 19.01 20.85
CA ASN A 136 -4.96 20.03 21.45
C ASN A 136 -3.97 20.69 20.47
N ASN A 137 -3.77 20.10 19.30
CA ASN A 137 -2.78 20.55 18.31
C ASN A 137 -3.39 20.78 16.91
N GLY A 138 -4.65 21.20 16.86
CA GLY A 138 -5.35 21.38 15.56
C GLY A 138 -4.68 22.38 14.62
N SER A 139 -4.12 23.49 15.14
CA SER A 139 -3.36 24.45 14.34
C SER A 139 -2.03 23.88 13.81
N TYR A 140 -1.42 22.97 14.57
CA TYR A 140 -0.15 22.35 14.18
C TYR A 140 -0.19 21.69 12.79
N LEU A 141 -1.30 21.03 12.45
CA LEU A 141 -1.44 20.37 11.13
C LEU A 141 -1.36 21.39 9.99
N GLN A 142 -2.02 22.53 10.14
CA GLN A 142 -2.01 23.60 9.15
C GLN A 142 -0.64 24.26 9.07
N ASP A 143 -0.04 24.54 10.22
CA ASP A 143 1.30 25.13 10.31
C ASP A 143 2.35 24.20 9.72
N PHE A 144 2.28 22.89 10.04
CA PHE A 144 3.17 21.88 9.47
C PHE A 144 3.07 21.84 7.95
N ILE A 145 1.85 21.74 7.39
CA ILE A 145 1.66 21.68 5.95
C ILE A 145 2.13 22.96 5.28
N SER A 146 1.84 24.12 5.88
CA SER A 146 2.27 25.42 5.34
C SER A 146 3.80 25.53 5.30
N GLN A 147 4.47 25.18 6.39
CA GLN A 147 5.94 25.21 6.47
C GLN A 147 6.57 24.15 5.57
N TYR A 148 5.98 22.95 5.49
CA TYR A 148 6.40 21.91 4.56
C TYR A 148 6.31 22.39 3.10
N ASN A 149 5.16 22.94 2.70
CA ASN A 149 4.97 23.44 1.34
C ASN A 149 5.94 24.58 0.99
N PHE A 150 6.24 25.45 1.95
CA PHE A 150 7.23 26.48 1.78
C PHE A 150 8.65 25.90 1.62
N SER A 151 9.05 25.01 2.51
CA SER A 151 10.40 24.42 2.52
C SER A 151 10.64 23.46 1.35
N ALA A 152 9.61 22.70 0.95
CA ALA A 152 9.68 21.71 -0.13
C ALA A 152 9.20 22.25 -1.49
N ARG A 153 9.00 23.56 -1.62
CA ARG A 153 8.39 24.19 -2.82
C ARG A 153 9.02 23.70 -4.12
N ASP A 154 10.34 23.76 -4.24
CA ASP A 154 11.04 23.41 -5.48
C ASP A 154 10.91 21.92 -5.79
N VAL A 155 10.98 21.06 -4.76
CA VAL A 155 10.78 19.61 -4.88
C VAL A 155 9.34 19.28 -5.28
N ILE A 156 8.34 20.01 -4.77
CA ILE A 156 6.93 19.85 -5.14
C ILE A 156 6.71 20.28 -6.59
N ILE A 157 7.32 21.38 -7.04
CA ILE A 157 7.25 21.82 -8.45
C ILE A 157 7.85 20.75 -9.37
N GLU A 158 9.03 20.23 -9.01
CA GLU A 158 9.69 19.18 -9.78
C GLU A 158 8.87 17.87 -9.78
N ALA A 159 8.25 17.52 -8.66
CA ALA A 159 7.35 16.36 -8.56
C ALA A 159 6.12 16.49 -9.47
N LYS A 160 5.64 17.69 -9.73
CA LYS A 160 4.49 17.93 -10.63
C LYS A 160 4.86 17.81 -12.11
N ALA A 161 6.13 17.80 -12.49
CA ALA A 161 6.55 17.62 -13.88
C ALA A 161 6.09 16.25 -14.42
N GLU A 162 5.68 16.20 -15.66
CA GLU A 162 5.05 15.00 -16.27
C GLU A 162 5.97 13.78 -16.24
N GLU A 163 7.26 13.97 -16.47
CA GLU A 163 8.30 12.94 -16.45
C GLU A 163 8.52 12.32 -15.06
N ASN A 164 8.08 12.99 -13.98
CA ASN A 164 8.21 12.51 -12.61
C ASN A 164 6.92 11.84 -12.07
N ARG A 165 5.88 11.81 -12.89
CA ARG A 165 4.62 11.16 -12.56
C ARG A 165 4.69 9.66 -12.85
N ILE A 166 4.05 8.88 -12.01
CA ILE A 166 3.82 7.46 -12.24
C ILE A 166 2.33 7.21 -12.44
N VAL A 167 1.98 6.10 -13.07
CA VAL A 167 0.59 5.66 -13.19
C VAL A 167 0.40 4.50 -12.22
N LEU A 168 -0.49 4.69 -11.26
CA LEU A 168 -0.98 3.63 -10.40
C LEU A 168 -2.37 3.18 -10.88
N PRO A 169 -2.75 1.92 -10.66
CA PRO A 169 -4.07 1.43 -11.02
C PRO A 169 -5.14 2.21 -10.25
N THR A 170 -6.33 2.33 -10.82
CA THR A 170 -7.50 2.75 -10.07
C THR A 170 -7.85 1.69 -9.01
N PHE A 171 -8.64 2.05 -8.00
CA PHE A 171 -9.10 1.05 -7.04
C PHE A 171 -9.90 -0.06 -7.73
N LYS A 172 -10.69 0.28 -8.75
CA LYS A 172 -11.42 -0.67 -9.58
C LYS A 172 -10.49 -1.66 -10.27
N ASP A 173 -9.42 -1.18 -10.90
CA ASP A 173 -8.44 -2.05 -11.56
C ASP A 173 -7.68 -2.90 -10.54
N PHE A 174 -7.36 -2.33 -9.37
CA PHE A 174 -6.72 -3.02 -8.27
C PHE A 174 -7.66 -4.08 -7.67
N SER A 175 -8.91 -3.72 -7.35
CA SER A 175 -9.90 -4.66 -6.86
C SER A 175 -10.28 -5.68 -7.93
N ALA A 176 -10.39 -5.29 -9.20
CA ALA A 176 -10.57 -6.22 -10.30
C ALA A 176 -9.35 -7.16 -10.45
N SER A 177 -8.12 -6.68 -10.26
CA SER A 177 -6.95 -7.57 -10.22
C SER A 177 -6.94 -8.48 -8.99
N MET A 178 -7.53 -8.03 -7.88
CA MET A 178 -7.80 -8.87 -6.71
C MET A 178 -8.99 -9.81 -6.96
N HIS A 179 -9.93 -9.40 -7.84
CA HIS A 179 -11.16 -10.12 -8.21
C HIS A 179 -11.11 -10.78 -9.60
N LEU A 180 -10.18 -10.44 -10.48
CA LEU A 180 -9.98 -11.14 -11.76
C LEU A 180 -9.44 -12.57 -11.58
N ASP A 181 -9.09 -12.88 -10.35
CA ASP A 181 -9.16 -14.24 -9.86
C ASP A 181 -10.54 -14.58 -9.25
N GLY A 182 -11.53 -13.70 -9.33
CA GLY A 182 -12.86 -13.76 -8.71
C GLY A 182 -14.03 -13.65 -9.69
N SER A 183 -14.09 -14.50 -10.72
CA SER A 183 -15.41 -15.03 -11.09
C SER A 183 -15.96 -15.77 -9.86
N GLU A 184 -17.24 -15.61 -9.55
CA GLU A 184 -18.00 -16.35 -8.54
C GLU A 184 -17.88 -17.88 -8.74
N ASN A 185 -16.70 -18.39 -8.52
CA ASN A 185 -16.44 -19.82 -8.42
C ASN A 185 -15.84 -20.05 -7.04
N THR A 186 -16.61 -20.71 -6.21
CA THR A 186 -16.38 -21.18 -4.84
C THR A 186 -15.09 -22.01 -4.61
N ASN A 187 -14.05 -21.82 -5.40
CA ASN A 187 -12.81 -22.61 -5.40
C ASN A 187 -11.53 -21.77 -5.29
N GLN A 188 -11.61 -20.56 -4.74
CA GLN A 188 -10.39 -19.78 -4.45
C GLN A 188 -9.85 -20.13 -3.08
N LEU A 189 -8.57 -20.44 -3.00
CA LEU A 189 -7.89 -20.67 -1.73
C LEU A 189 -7.43 -19.31 -1.14
N LYS A 190 -8.02 -18.94 -0.02
CA LYS A 190 -7.58 -17.80 0.78
C LYS A 190 -6.38 -18.22 1.63
N VAL A 191 -5.25 -17.59 1.43
CA VAL A 191 -4.02 -17.83 2.21
C VAL A 191 -3.59 -16.51 2.84
N ILE A 192 -3.11 -16.55 4.08
CA ILE A 192 -2.63 -15.34 4.75
C ILE A 192 -1.17 -15.11 4.38
N HIS A 193 -0.85 -13.94 3.85
CA HIS A 193 0.51 -13.56 3.51
C HIS A 193 1.42 -13.59 4.75
N LYS A 194 2.58 -14.25 4.63
CA LYS A 194 3.51 -14.53 5.75
C LYS A 194 3.82 -13.32 6.64
N SER A 195 4.09 -12.20 6.04
CA SER A 195 4.55 -11.01 6.78
C SER A 195 3.53 -9.87 6.78
N LEU A 196 2.56 -9.84 5.85
CA LEU A 196 1.53 -8.79 5.78
C LEU A 196 0.29 -9.16 6.61
N HIS A 197 0.16 -10.42 7.00
CA HIS A 197 -1.05 -10.97 7.66
C HIS A 197 -2.34 -10.65 6.88
N MET A 198 -2.21 -10.49 5.56
CA MET A 198 -3.29 -10.17 4.66
C MET A 198 -3.76 -11.38 3.89
N PRO A 199 -5.05 -11.43 3.55
CA PRO A 199 -5.55 -12.47 2.66
C PRO A 199 -4.97 -12.28 1.25
N VAL A 200 -4.35 -13.33 0.74
CA VAL A 200 -3.99 -13.51 -0.67
C VAL A 200 -4.92 -14.55 -1.24
N TYR A 201 -5.60 -14.24 -2.32
CA TYR A 201 -6.49 -15.14 -2.99
C TYR A 201 -5.77 -15.78 -4.17
N LEU A 202 -5.62 -17.09 -4.13
CA LEU A 202 -4.99 -17.87 -5.18
C LEU A 202 -6.07 -18.37 -6.15
N SER A 203 -5.81 -18.27 -7.46
CA SER A 203 -6.70 -18.89 -8.46
C SER A 203 -6.80 -20.38 -8.23
N SER A 204 -7.85 -21.02 -8.76
CA SER A 204 -8.05 -22.47 -8.65
C SER A 204 -6.82 -23.29 -9.05
N GLN A 205 -6.12 -22.89 -10.12
CA GLN A 205 -4.91 -23.57 -10.58
C GLN A 205 -3.71 -23.31 -9.65
N GLN A 206 -3.56 -22.08 -9.17
CA GLN A 206 -2.53 -21.75 -8.19
C GLN A 206 -2.77 -22.49 -6.87
N ALA A 207 -4.01 -22.54 -6.41
CA ALA A 207 -4.41 -23.29 -5.21
C ALA A 207 -4.06 -24.78 -5.32
N LYS A 208 -4.39 -25.40 -6.45
CA LYS A 208 -4.02 -26.81 -6.73
C LYS A 208 -2.50 -27.00 -6.70
N CYS A 209 -1.74 -26.11 -7.32
CA CYS A 209 -0.28 -26.16 -7.29
C CYS A 209 0.27 -26.07 -5.85
N LEU A 210 -0.23 -25.11 -5.07
CA LEU A 210 0.21 -24.92 -3.69
C LEU A 210 -0.13 -26.13 -2.81
N LEU A 211 -1.37 -26.61 -2.85
CA LEU A 211 -1.80 -27.77 -2.06
C LEU A 211 -1.02 -29.04 -2.38
N LEU A 212 -0.70 -29.28 -3.66
CA LEU A 212 0.12 -30.41 -4.05
C LEU A 212 1.58 -30.24 -3.62
N LEU A 213 2.10 -29.02 -3.69
CA LEU A 213 3.44 -28.70 -3.16
C LEU A 213 3.51 -28.98 -1.64
N MET A 214 2.49 -28.56 -0.86
CA MET A 214 2.41 -28.84 0.58
C MET A 214 2.35 -30.36 0.88
N LYS A 215 1.80 -31.14 -0.04
CA LYS A 215 1.83 -32.63 0.03
C LYS A 215 3.18 -33.24 -0.41
N GLY A 216 4.22 -32.42 -0.58
CA GLY A 216 5.56 -32.87 -0.95
C GLY A 216 5.75 -33.22 -2.42
N LYS A 217 4.81 -32.84 -3.31
CA LYS A 217 4.93 -33.11 -4.74
C LYS A 217 5.91 -32.15 -5.40
N SER A 218 6.76 -32.67 -6.26
CA SER A 218 7.64 -31.88 -7.13
C SER A 218 6.85 -31.16 -8.23
N ALA A 219 7.40 -30.10 -8.81
CA ALA A 219 6.76 -29.37 -9.92
C ALA A 219 6.44 -30.30 -11.13
N LYS A 220 7.25 -31.34 -11.38
CA LYS A 220 6.99 -32.35 -12.43
C LYS A 220 5.78 -33.21 -12.11
N GLU A 221 5.68 -33.71 -10.88
CA GLU A 221 4.53 -34.50 -10.44
C GLU A 221 3.24 -33.68 -10.42
N ILE A 222 3.32 -32.42 -9.96
CA ILE A 222 2.19 -31.48 -10.01
C ILE A 222 1.73 -31.28 -11.44
N ALA A 223 2.66 -31.02 -12.37
CA ALA A 223 2.34 -30.84 -13.78
C ALA A 223 1.59 -32.01 -14.39
N LEU A 224 2.04 -33.26 -14.10
CA LEU A 224 1.36 -34.47 -14.54
C LEU A 224 -0.04 -34.61 -13.94
N GLN A 225 -0.19 -34.30 -12.63
CA GLN A 225 -1.44 -34.48 -11.92
C GLN A 225 -2.53 -33.48 -12.33
N ILE A 226 -2.16 -32.21 -12.60
CA ILE A 226 -3.13 -31.19 -13.00
C ILE A 226 -3.18 -30.93 -14.52
N LYS A 227 -2.49 -31.76 -15.29
CA LYS A 227 -2.44 -31.74 -16.76
C LYS A 227 -1.97 -30.37 -17.32
N LEU A 228 -0.93 -29.82 -16.74
CA LEU A 228 -0.26 -28.61 -17.21
C LEU A 228 1.20 -28.90 -17.61
N SER A 229 1.81 -27.95 -18.33
CA SER A 229 3.24 -28.07 -18.59
C SER A 229 4.06 -27.84 -17.31
N HIS A 230 5.21 -28.50 -17.18
CA HIS A 230 6.14 -28.27 -16.07
C HIS A 230 6.50 -26.78 -15.90
N ARG A 231 6.76 -26.10 -17.02
CA ARG A 231 7.07 -24.68 -17.05
C ARG A 231 5.91 -23.81 -16.52
N THR A 232 4.67 -24.18 -16.83
CA THR A 232 3.49 -23.48 -16.32
C THR A 232 3.37 -23.64 -14.80
N VAL A 233 3.63 -24.82 -14.28
CA VAL A 233 3.61 -25.08 -12.82
C VAL A 233 4.74 -24.30 -12.13
N GLU A 234 5.95 -24.30 -12.66
CA GLU A 234 7.05 -23.50 -12.12
C GLU A 234 6.69 -22.02 -12.09
N HIS A 235 6.09 -21.49 -13.15
CA HIS A 235 5.62 -20.11 -13.19
C HIS A 235 4.54 -19.82 -12.13
N TYR A 236 3.58 -20.72 -11.92
CA TYR A 236 2.59 -20.56 -10.86
C TYR A 236 3.23 -20.60 -9.48
N LEU A 237 4.13 -21.52 -9.20
CA LEU A 237 4.83 -21.61 -7.92
C LEU A 237 5.70 -20.36 -7.66
N GLU A 238 6.36 -19.85 -8.67
CA GLU A 238 7.11 -18.60 -8.59
C GLU A 238 6.18 -17.41 -8.27
N LYS A 239 5.04 -17.30 -8.97
CA LYS A 239 4.04 -16.26 -8.72
C LYS A 239 3.47 -16.37 -7.30
N ILE A 240 3.10 -17.55 -6.84
CA ILE A 240 2.61 -17.82 -5.47
C ILE A 240 3.67 -17.39 -4.45
N ARG A 241 4.91 -17.81 -4.63
CA ARG A 241 6.02 -17.47 -3.75
C ARG A 241 6.18 -15.96 -3.57
N ARG A 242 6.13 -15.22 -4.68
CA ARG A 242 6.19 -13.74 -4.67
C ARG A 242 4.96 -13.13 -4.00
N GLN A 243 3.76 -13.61 -4.33
CA GLN A 243 2.50 -13.12 -3.76
C GLN A 243 2.42 -13.36 -2.24
N LEU A 244 3.02 -14.44 -1.74
CA LEU A 244 3.02 -14.80 -0.32
C LEU A 244 4.25 -14.28 0.45
N GLY A 245 5.16 -13.56 -0.24
CA GLY A 245 6.33 -12.92 0.36
C GLY A 245 7.41 -13.91 0.81
N CYS A 246 7.55 -15.05 0.13
CA CYS A 246 8.58 -16.04 0.42
C CYS A 246 9.76 -15.91 -0.54
N SER A 247 10.97 -16.01 -0.02
CA SER A 247 12.23 -15.92 -0.79
C SER A 247 12.55 -17.22 -1.54
N SER A 248 12.07 -18.35 -1.01
CA SER A 248 12.34 -19.69 -1.57
C SER A 248 11.14 -20.63 -1.44
N THR A 249 11.12 -21.69 -2.25
CA THR A 249 10.11 -22.77 -2.16
C THR A 249 10.18 -23.47 -0.79
N ARG A 250 11.37 -23.64 -0.23
CA ARG A 250 11.53 -24.21 1.12
C ARG A 250 10.87 -23.34 2.18
N GLU A 251 11.03 -22.04 2.08
CA GLU A 251 10.39 -21.07 2.96
C GLU A 251 8.88 -21.07 2.79
N LEU A 252 8.39 -21.19 1.55
CA LEU A 252 6.96 -21.32 1.26
C LEU A 252 6.35 -22.55 1.95
N ILE A 253 7.00 -23.71 1.82
CA ILE A 253 6.56 -24.94 2.49
C ILE A 253 6.59 -24.77 4.00
N ALA A 254 7.71 -24.32 4.58
CA ALA A 254 7.86 -24.18 6.03
C ALA A 254 6.85 -23.18 6.65
N SER A 255 6.42 -22.15 5.90
CA SER A 255 5.51 -21.13 6.41
C SER A 255 4.02 -21.51 6.30
N TYR A 256 3.66 -22.45 5.44
CA TYR A 256 2.26 -22.72 5.09
C TYR A 256 1.84 -24.19 5.22
N SER A 257 2.76 -25.12 5.50
CA SER A 257 2.40 -26.54 5.69
C SER A 257 1.35 -26.73 6.77
N ASP A 258 1.50 -26.06 7.93
CA ASP A 258 0.59 -26.22 9.06
C ASP A 258 -0.77 -25.52 8.88
N GLN A 259 -0.86 -24.59 7.93
CA GLN A 259 -2.12 -23.86 7.63
C GLN A 259 -2.95 -24.54 6.55
N LEU A 260 -2.35 -25.45 5.78
CA LEU A 260 -2.94 -26.04 4.57
C LEU A 260 -2.94 -27.58 4.58
N SER A 261 -2.49 -28.19 5.67
CA SER A 261 -2.55 -29.65 5.91
C SER A 261 -3.92 -30.12 6.42
#